data_a9b34614c95689f73c9fca777d6eb938
#
_entry.id   a9b34614c95689f73c9fca777d6eb938
#
_cell.length_a   1.000
_cell.length_b   1.000
_cell.length_c   1.000
_cell.angle_alpha   90.00
_cell.angle_beta   90.00
_cell.angle_gamma   90.00
#
_symmetry.space_group_name_H-M   'P 1'
#
loop_
_entity.id
_entity.type
_entity.pdbx_description
1 polymer ?
#
loop_
_entity_poly.entity_id
_entity_poly.type
_entity_poly.pdbx_seq_one_letter_code
_entity_poly.pdbx_strand_id
1 'polypeptide(L)'
;MNLFRIALAALGGLAAYFMFGGLAFALFPSLKNEFLKYPAVYRPQGGQMSHMPAGMAAMFLSIVVLAVLYAMLYRGGSGLVEGARFGALIGVFALGAFTMHNYVNLNIGLKLTLQQSAVYFVLWVITGIAIGLIYRPAH
;
A
#
# COMPACT_ATOMS: atom_id res chain seq x y z
N MET A 1 10.97 -16.29 14.56
CA MET A 1 9.92 -15.31 14.21
C MET A 1 8.94 -15.16 15.35
N ASN A 2 8.56 -13.94 15.71
CA ASN A 2 7.58 -13.68 16.75
C ASN A 2 6.20 -13.41 16.09
N LEU A 3 5.30 -14.39 16.13
CA LEU A 3 3.99 -14.32 15.47
C LEU A 3 3.11 -13.18 15.98
N PHE A 4 3.17 -12.90 17.29
CA PHE A 4 2.41 -11.81 17.88
C PHE A 4 2.86 -10.45 17.31
N ARG A 5 4.17 -10.24 17.19
CA ARG A 5 4.72 -9.01 16.60
C ARG A 5 4.44 -8.90 15.11
N ILE A 6 4.42 -10.02 14.38
CA ILE A 6 3.98 -10.04 12.99
C ILE A 6 2.53 -9.56 12.87
N ALA A 7 1.64 -10.09 13.72
CA ALA A 7 0.24 -9.67 13.72
C ALA A 7 0.07 -8.17 14.04
N LEU A 8 0.78 -7.66 15.05
CA LEU A 8 0.77 -6.23 15.37
C LEU A 8 1.35 -5.38 14.24
N ALA A 9 2.45 -5.81 13.62
CA ALA A 9 3.06 -5.12 12.50
C ALA A 9 2.12 -5.09 11.28
N ALA A 10 1.40 -6.18 11.02
CA ALA A 10 0.40 -6.24 9.95
C ALA A 10 -0.77 -5.29 10.22
N LEU A 11 -1.29 -5.23 11.44
CA LEU A 11 -2.35 -4.29 11.82
C LEU A 11 -1.90 -2.84 11.72
N GLY A 12 -0.69 -2.52 12.20
CA GLY A 12 -0.13 -1.17 12.08
C GLY A 12 0.16 -0.78 10.63
N GLY A 13 0.67 -1.70 9.83
CA GLY A 13 0.87 -1.50 8.40
C GLY A 13 -0.46 -1.25 7.66
N LEU A 14 -1.52 -2.00 7.98
CA LEU A 14 -2.85 -1.80 7.43
C LEU A 14 -3.43 -0.44 7.81
N ALA A 15 -3.33 -0.06 9.08
CA ALA A 15 -3.79 1.25 9.56
C ALA A 15 -3.04 2.39 8.86
N ALA A 16 -1.72 2.28 8.73
CA ALA A 16 -0.89 3.27 8.02
C ALA A 16 -1.30 3.36 6.54
N TYR A 17 -1.47 2.24 5.85
CA TYR A 17 -1.86 2.21 4.45
C TYR A 17 -3.18 2.95 4.20
N PHE A 18 -4.24 2.61 4.95
CA PHE A 18 -5.55 3.23 4.75
C PHE A 18 -5.61 4.68 5.23
N MET A 19 -4.96 5.01 6.34
CA MET A 19 -4.93 6.37 6.86
C MET A 19 -4.22 7.32 5.88
N PHE A 20 -3.03 6.98 5.43
CA PHE A 20 -2.28 7.81 4.48
C PHE A 20 -2.86 7.76 3.07
N GLY A 21 -3.47 6.65 2.65
CA GLY A 21 -4.23 6.56 1.41
C GLY A 21 -5.43 7.49 1.41
N GLY A 22 -6.21 7.52 2.50
CA GLY A 22 -7.32 8.45 2.69
C GLY A 22 -6.85 9.91 2.69
N LEU A 23 -5.74 10.21 3.38
CA LEU A 23 -5.14 11.55 3.36
C LEU A 23 -4.69 11.97 1.96
N ALA A 24 -4.12 11.08 1.17
CA ALA A 24 -3.71 11.38 -0.20
C ALA A 24 -4.92 11.82 -1.05
N PHE A 25 -6.05 11.11 -0.97
CA PHE A 25 -7.27 11.51 -1.66
C PHE A 25 -7.88 12.81 -1.13
N ALA A 26 -7.78 13.08 0.16
CA ALA A 26 -8.30 14.29 0.78
C ALA A 26 -7.45 15.53 0.43
N LEU A 27 -6.12 15.38 0.43
CA LEU A 27 -5.19 16.50 0.22
C LEU A 27 -4.90 16.78 -1.28
N PHE A 28 -5.11 15.80 -2.15
CA PHE A 28 -4.86 15.91 -3.58
C PHE A 28 -6.15 15.73 -4.41
N PRO A 29 -7.01 16.78 -4.51
CA PRO A 29 -8.26 16.71 -5.28
C PRO A 29 -8.04 16.34 -6.75
N SER A 30 -6.87 16.68 -7.31
CA SER A 30 -6.50 16.31 -8.68
C SER A 30 -6.50 14.81 -8.91
N LEU A 31 -6.09 14.01 -7.92
CA LEU A 31 -6.11 12.55 -8.00
C LEU A 31 -7.54 12.04 -8.11
N LYS A 32 -8.43 12.50 -7.24
CA LYS A 32 -9.87 12.15 -7.30
C LYS A 32 -10.49 12.55 -8.63
N ASN A 33 -10.20 13.75 -9.11
CA ASN A 33 -10.73 14.26 -10.37
C ASN A 33 -10.26 13.44 -11.58
N GLU A 34 -9.02 12.95 -11.57
CA GLU A 34 -8.52 12.07 -12.64
C GLU A 34 -9.26 10.72 -12.66
N PHE A 35 -9.55 10.13 -11.50
CA PHE A 35 -10.36 8.90 -11.43
C PHE A 35 -11.76 9.08 -12.04
N LEU A 36 -12.40 10.22 -11.77
CA LEU A 36 -13.75 10.51 -12.26
C LEU A 36 -13.84 10.65 -13.77
N LYS A 37 -12.73 10.83 -14.48
CA LYS A 37 -12.69 10.86 -15.95
C LYS A 37 -12.90 9.50 -16.61
N TYR A 38 -12.82 8.42 -15.84
CA TYR A 38 -12.88 7.05 -16.36
C TYR A 38 -14.02 6.23 -15.74
N PRO A 39 -15.29 6.68 -15.89
CA PRO A 39 -16.44 6.01 -15.26
C PRO A 39 -16.71 4.61 -15.83
N ALA A 40 -16.23 4.32 -17.03
CA ALA A 40 -16.32 2.98 -17.62
C ALA A 40 -15.30 1.98 -17.02
N VAL A 41 -14.26 2.49 -16.35
CA VAL A 41 -13.20 1.67 -15.75
C VAL A 41 -13.40 1.52 -14.25
N TYR A 42 -13.71 2.63 -13.58
CA TYR A 42 -13.84 2.66 -12.11
C TYR A 42 -15.29 2.67 -11.67
N ARG A 43 -15.57 1.90 -10.62
CA ARG A 43 -16.91 1.88 -10.02
C ARG A 43 -17.28 3.26 -9.45
N PRO A 44 -18.54 3.68 -9.55
CA PRO A 44 -19.02 4.88 -8.85
C PRO A 44 -18.89 4.69 -7.34
N GLN A 45 -18.89 5.78 -6.59
CA GLN A 45 -18.60 5.77 -5.14
C GLN A 45 -19.46 4.78 -4.34
N GLY A 46 -20.76 4.70 -4.63
CA GLY A 46 -21.65 3.72 -3.97
C GLY A 46 -21.27 2.28 -4.27
N GLY A 47 -20.87 1.99 -5.52
CA GLY A 47 -20.37 0.66 -5.90
C GLY A 47 -19.02 0.32 -5.30
N GLN A 48 -18.17 1.32 -5.08
CA GLN A 48 -16.89 1.13 -4.38
C GLN A 48 -17.12 0.74 -2.92
N MET A 49 -18.03 1.44 -2.22
CA MET A 49 -18.31 1.19 -0.81
C MET A 49 -18.86 -0.23 -0.56
N SER A 50 -19.71 -0.74 -1.44
CA SER A 50 -20.26 -2.10 -1.31
C SER A 50 -19.19 -3.20 -1.45
N HIS A 51 -18.08 -2.93 -2.17
CA HIS A 51 -16.97 -3.86 -2.37
C HIS A 51 -15.79 -3.61 -1.43
N MET A 52 -15.82 -2.53 -0.65
CA MET A 52 -14.74 -2.13 0.27
C MET A 52 -14.36 -3.24 1.26
N PRO A 53 -15.30 -3.97 1.91
CA PRO A 53 -14.92 -5.02 2.85
C PRO A 53 -14.05 -6.12 2.22
N ALA A 54 -14.34 -6.52 0.99
CA ALA A 54 -13.53 -7.49 0.27
C ALA A 54 -12.13 -6.95 -0.05
N GLY A 55 -12.04 -5.67 -0.47
CA GLY A 55 -10.77 -5.00 -0.71
C GLY A 55 -9.93 -4.86 0.57
N MET A 56 -10.56 -4.53 1.69
CA MET A 56 -9.88 -4.45 2.99
C MET A 56 -9.36 -5.81 3.45
N ALA A 57 -10.15 -6.88 3.29
CA ALA A 57 -9.72 -8.23 3.64
C ALA A 57 -8.54 -8.68 2.78
N ALA A 58 -8.59 -8.44 1.47
CA ALA A 58 -7.48 -8.74 0.55
C ALA A 58 -6.22 -7.95 0.90
N MET A 59 -6.35 -6.66 1.21
CA MET A 59 -5.23 -5.82 1.61
C MET A 59 -4.65 -6.27 2.95
N PHE A 60 -5.48 -6.64 3.92
CA PHE A 60 -5.01 -7.18 5.19
C PHE A 60 -4.17 -8.44 4.98
N LEU A 61 -4.67 -9.39 4.19
CA LEU A 61 -3.92 -10.61 3.86
C LEU A 61 -2.57 -10.28 3.20
N SER A 62 -2.56 -9.35 2.26
CA SER A 62 -1.33 -8.89 1.60
C SER A 62 -0.33 -8.29 2.58
N ILE A 63 -0.79 -7.45 3.50
CA ILE A 63 0.09 -6.83 4.51
C ILE A 63 0.57 -7.86 5.55
N VAL A 64 -0.23 -8.88 5.89
CA VAL A 64 0.24 -10.01 6.71
C VAL A 64 1.40 -10.72 6.02
N VAL A 65 1.29 -11.01 4.73
CA VAL A 65 2.39 -11.62 3.95
C VAL A 65 3.63 -10.71 3.98
N LEU A 66 3.46 -9.41 3.79
CA LEU A 66 4.59 -8.46 3.86
C LEU A 66 5.23 -8.40 5.25
N ALA A 67 4.43 -8.46 6.32
CA ALA A 67 4.96 -8.50 7.68
C ALA A 67 5.75 -9.80 7.95
N VAL A 68 5.31 -10.94 7.41
CA VAL A 68 6.05 -12.21 7.45
C VAL A 68 7.36 -12.09 6.68
N LEU A 69 7.32 -11.58 5.44
CA LEU A 69 8.53 -11.38 4.62
C LEU A 69 9.52 -10.43 5.31
N TYR A 70 9.03 -9.33 5.88
CA TYR A 70 9.88 -8.42 6.65
C TYR A 70 10.53 -9.14 7.84
N ALA A 71 9.76 -9.95 8.59
CA ALA A 71 10.27 -10.72 9.72
C ALA A 71 11.36 -11.73 9.32
N MET A 72 11.25 -12.32 8.12
CA MET A 72 12.27 -13.24 7.58
C MET A 72 13.55 -12.50 7.14
N LEU A 73 13.44 -11.26 6.69
CA LEU A 73 14.54 -10.44 6.19
C LEU A 73 15.17 -9.55 7.27
N TYR A 74 14.55 -9.43 8.44
CA TYR A 74 14.99 -8.56 9.52
C TYR A 74 16.38 -8.92 10.02
N ARG A 75 17.28 -7.95 10.07
CA ARG A 75 18.69 -8.12 10.45
C ARG A 75 19.09 -7.46 11.77
N GLY A 76 18.11 -6.93 12.50
CA GLY A 76 18.37 -6.30 13.81
C GLY A 76 18.76 -4.82 13.74
N GLY A 77 18.61 -4.18 12.58
CA GLY A 77 18.93 -2.77 12.38
C GLY A 77 17.79 -1.82 12.77
N SER A 78 17.89 -0.56 12.30
CA SER A 78 16.86 0.45 12.51
C SER A 78 15.57 0.09 11.79
N GLY A 79 14.48 -0.12 12.53
CA GLY A 79 13.17 -0.42 11.95
C GLY A 79 12.68 0.66 10.98
N LEU A 80 13.07 1.93 11.19
CA LEU A 80 12.77 3.01 10.26
C LEU A 80 13.48 2.82 8.92
N VAL A 81 14.79 2.60 8.94
CA VAL A 81 15.61 2.49 7.73
C VAL A 81 15.34 1.18 7.00
N GLU A 82 15.31 0.06 7.71
CA GLU A 82 15.01 -1.25 7.12
C GLU A 82 13.57 -1.29 6.58
N GLY A 83 12.61 -0.74 7.34
CA GLY A 83 11.23 -0.64 6.91
C GLY A 83 11.05 0.24 5.66
N ALA A 84 11.74 1.39 5.59
CA ALA A 84 11.72 2.25 4.42
C ALA A 84 12.31 1.57 3.19
N ARG A 85 13.45 0.88 3.33
CA ARG A 85 14.07 0.11 2.22
C ARG A 85 13.17 -1.03 1.75
N PHE A 86 12.60 -1.77 2.68
CA PHE A 86 11.67 -2.84 2.39
C PHE A 86 10.44 -2.30 1.65
N GLY A 87 9.80 -1.24 2.19
CA GLY A 87 8.65 -0.61 1.58
C GLY A 87 8.94 -0.03 0.18
N ALA A 88 10.14 0.53 -0.03
CA ALA A 88 10.56 1.02 -1.34
C ALA A 88 10.68 -0.12 -2.37
N LEU A 89 11.25 -1.27 -1.98
CA LEU A 89 11.33 -2.44 -2.86
C LEU A 89 9.94 -2.97 -3.21
N ILE A 90 9.04 -3.07 -2.24
CA ILE A 90 7.64 -3.45 -2.47
C ILE A 90 6.95 -2.42 -3.36
N GLY A 91 7.20 -1.12 -3.14
CA GLY A 91 6.68 -0.04 -3.97
C GLY A 91 7.10 -0.18 -5.43
N VAL A 92 8.37 -0.39 -5.71
CA VAL A 92 8.88 -0.63 -7.08
C VAL A 92 8.23 -1.85 -7.71
N PHE A 93 8.13 -2.96 -6.98
CA PHE A 93 7.44 -4.15 -7.44
C PHE A 93 5.97 -3.86 -7.79
N ALA A 94 5.25 -3.17 -6.91
CA ALA A 94 3.84 -2.82 -7.12
C ALA A 94 3.65 -1.91 -8.35
N LEU A 95 4.56 -0.96 -8.58
CA LEU A 95 4.52 -0.11 -9.78
C LEU A 95 4.66 -0.92 -11.06
N GLY A 96 5.63 -1.81 -11.14
CA GLY A 96 5.87 -2.63 -12.33
C GLY A 96 4.79 -3.67 -12.55
N ALA A 97 4.45 -4.44 -11.50
CA ALA A 97 3.54 -5.57 -11.61
C ALA A 97 2.05 -5.16 -11.76
N PHE A 98 1.66 -3.99 -11.21
CA PHE A 98 0.24 -3.60 -11.18
C PHE A 98 0.00 -2.26 -11.90
N THR A 99 0.61 -1.16 -11.45
CA THR A 99 0.22 0.17 -11.94
C THR A 99 0.54 0.36 -13.41
N MET A 100 1.77 0.04 -13.84
CA MET A 100 2.16 0.14 -15.23
C MET A 100 1.48 -0.93 -16.10
N HIS A 101 1.24 -2.12 -15.54
CA HIS A 101 0.50 -3.16 -16.22
C HIS A 101 -0.97 -2.76 -16.47
N ASN A 102 -1.58 -2.08 -15.50
CA ASN A 102 -2.92 -1.52 -15.67
C ASN A 102 -2.97 -0.45 -16.76
N TYR A 103 -1.95 0.38 -16.91
CA TYR A 103 -1.87 1.35 -18.01
C TYR A 103 -1.91 0.69 -19.38
N VAL A 104 -1.30 -0.49 -19.52
CA VAL A 104 -1.34 -1.25 -20.78
C VAL A 104 -2.70 -1.89 -21.03
N ASN A 105 -3.35 -2.40 -19.98
CA ASN A 105 -4.57 -3.20 -20.11
C ASN A 105 -5.88 -2.41 -19.96
N LEU A 106 -5.84 -1.27 -19.29
CA LEU A 106 -7.02 -0.44 -19.03
C LEU A 106 -6.98 0.83 -19.86
N ASN A 107 -8.14 1.27 -20.30
CA ASN A 107 -8.26 2.54 -21.04
C ASN A 107 -8.20 3.74 -20.08
N ILE A 108 -7.04 3.96 -19.50
CA ILE A 108 -6.72 5.08 -18.60
C ILE A 108 -5.55 5.89 -19.14
N GLY A 109 -5.52 7.20 -18.82
CA GLY A 109 -4.45 8.08 -19.29
C GLY A 109 -3.18 7.98 -18.47
N LEU A 110 -2.06 8.37 -19.07
CA LEU A 110 -0.74 8.40 -18.45
C LEU A 110 -0.71 9.27 -17.17
N LYS A 111 -1.44 10.39 -17.16
CA LYS A 111 -1.51 11.28 -15.99
C LYS A 111 -2.02 10.55 -14.76
N LEU A 112 -3.15 9.82 -14.88
CA LEU A 112 -3.69 9.03 -13.78
C LEU A 112 -2.71 7.95 -13.35
N THR A 113 -2.09 7.26 -14.31
CA THR A 113 -1.10 6.21 -14.03
C THR A 113 0.10 6.75 -13.23
N LEU A 114 0.64 7.90 -13.60
CA LEU A 114 1.76 8.52 -12.89
C LEU A 114 1.36 8.99 -11.49
N GLN A 115 0.18 9.58 -11.34
CA GLN A 115 -0.34 9.97 -10.02
C GLN A 115 -0.55 8.75 -9.11
N GLN A 116 -1.16 7.69 -9.61
CA GLN A 116 -1.31 6.43 -8.87
C GLN A 116 0.05 5.85 -8.50
N SER A 117 1.00 5.85 -9.43
CA SER A 117 2.35 5.34 -9.18
C SER A 117 3.03 6.08 -8.03
N ALA A 118 2.99 7.41 -8.04
CA ALA A 118 3.58 8.21 -6.98
C ALA A 118 2.92 7.95 -5.62
N VAL A 119 1.59 7.94 -5.57
CA VAL A 119 0.84 7.70 -4.33
C VAL A 119 1.10 6.29 -3.80
N TYR A 120 0.99 5.26 -4.63
CA TYR A 120 1.22 3.88 -4.19
C TYR A 120 2.66 3.63 -3.75
N PHE A 121 3.64 4.21 -4.44
CA PHE A 121 5.03 4.11 -3.99
C PHE A 121 5.20 4.65 -2.57
N VAL A 122 4.71 5.87 -2.32
CA VAL A 122 4.77 6.50 -0.99
C VAL A 122 4.02 5.66 0.04
N LEU A 123 2.82 5.16 -0.28
CA LEU A 123 2.04 4.32 0.62
C LEU A 123 2.79 3.04 1.00
N TRP A 124 3.46 2.38 0.07
CA TRP A 124 4.25 1.18 0.38
C TRP A 124 5.48 1.48 1.23
N VAL A 125 6.15 2.63 1.00
CA VAL A 125 7.24 3.07 1.87
C VAL A 125 6.74 3.31 3.29
N ILE A 126 5.63 4.02 3.47
CA ILE A 126 5.02 4.30 4.78
C ILE A 126 4.59 3.00 5.47
N THR A 127 3.96 2.09 4.72
CA THR A 127 3.55 0.77 5.23
C THR A 127 4.76 -0.05 5.68
N GLY A 128 5.83 -0.06 4.90
CA GLY A 128 7.08 -0.72 5.27
C GLY A 128 7.72 -0.13 6.52
N ILE A 129 7.70 1.20 6.67
CA ILE A 129 8.16 1.88 7.89
C ILE A 129 7.31 1.46 9.09
N ALA A 130 5.97 1.46 8.96
CA ALA A 130 5.09 1.05 10.04
C ALA A 130 5.36 -0.40 10.48
N ILE A 131 5.51 -1.32 9.53
CA ILE A 131 5.89 -2.71 9.80
C ILE A 131 7.24 -2.76 10.52
N GLY A 132 8.25 -2.05 10.02
CA GLY A 132 9.59 -2.05 10.58
C GLY A 132 9.69 -1.45 11.97
N LEU A 133 8.92 -0.42 12.28
CA LEU A 133 8.88 0.19 13.60
C LEU A 133 8.19 -0.70 14.64
N ILE A 134 7.18 -1.48 14.23
CA ILE A 134 6.41 -2.34 15.13
C ILE A 134 7.10 -3.70 15.31
N TYR A 135 7.62 -4.27 14.22
CA TYR A 135 8.36 -5.52 14.27
C TYR A 135 9.79 -5.29 14.78
N ARG A 136 9.92 -5.28 16.10
CA ARG A 136 11.22 -5.28 16.81
C ARG A 136 11.21 -6.45 17.79
N PRO A 137 11.66 -7.64 17.39
CA PRO A 137 11.82 -8.71 18.35
C PRO A 137 12.83 -8.24 19.42
N ALA A 138 12.48 -8.43 20.69
CA ALA A 138 13.43 -8.25 21.76
C ALA A 138 14.57 -9.25 21.55
N HIS A 139 15.79 -8.77 21.60
CA HIS A 139 16.98 -9.61 21.61
C HIS A 139 17.04 -10.41 22.91
#